data_62310c62e38bcf08d04fba700c8ba144
#
_entry.id   62310c62e38bcf08d04fba700c8ba144
#
_cell.length_a   1.000
_cell.length_b   1.000
_cell.length_c   1.000
_cell.angle_alpha   90.00
_cell.angle_beta   90.00
_cell.angle_gamma   90.00
#
_symmetry.space_group_name_H-M   'P 1'
#
loop_
_entity.id
_entity.type
_entity.pdbx_description
1 polymer ?
#
loop_
_entity_poly.entity_id
_entity_poly.type
_entity_poly.pdbx_seq_one_letter_code
_entity_poly.pdbx_strand_id
1 'polypeptide(L)'
;MAQQKITSWIDEPALIATESLAASVTRSRYSRSQNRKKSAKVHSKIELEQEEPVENALSLFDKLSTQLTHSYRNLENKVSQLKTDLSEEESQRRQQFQEKEKIANRLSTLLDILPAGVVLLDENGKVTESNPAAKALLGEPLEGLAWLEVIKRCFSPKHDDGHEVSLKDGRRVRIETRSMQSGQGQLILLSDLTETRLLQEKVSRTERLSSLGRMMASLAHQIRTPLSTAMLYAGHLTQPDFDESLRVPIAEKLLSRLTHLEHQIRDMLVFAKGDSRLAEKLEIDEFINALKQAAEPVCLNAGVKCDWSVGAISGAIMCNKETLVGACLNLINNSIEAGAHSKKSDLCINVSIEPDQNNKVQLTVKDNGPGIPSSSLSKVFEPFYTTKQQGTGLGLAVVQAVVKAHKGDFKVKSTKQGVTASVILPTYPSTHTEVKR
;
A
#
# COMPACT_ATOMS: atom_id res chain seq x y z
N MET A 1 -11.40 -5.44 -6.90
CA MET A 1 -11.25 -4.65 -5.66
C MET A 1 -10.32 -3.45 -5.79
N ALA A 2 -9.20 -3.52 -6.51
CA ALA A 2 -8.38 -2.32 -6.77
C ALA A 2 -9.10 -1.26 -7.63
N GLN A 3 -9.89 -1.67 -8.62
CA GLN A 3 -10.69 -0.75 -9.43
C GLN A 3 -11.87 -0.12 -8.65
N GLN A 4 -12.49 -0.84 -7.72
CA GLN A 4 -13.57 -0.28 -6.87
C GLN A 4 -13.05 0.70 -5.81
N LYS A 5 -11.79 0.55 -5.33
CA LYS A 5 -11.20 1.53 -4.42
C LYS A 5 -10.78 2.84 -5.11
N ILE A 6 -10.56 2.82 -6.42
CA ILE A 6 -10.20 4.02 -7.20
C ILE A 6 -11.47 4.77 -7.65
N THR A 7 -12.58 4.08 -7.90
CA THR A 7 -13.85 4.71 -8.31
C THR A 7 -14.69 5.25 -7.15
N SER A 8 -14.52 4.76 -5.91
CA SER A 8 -15.27 5.27 -4.75
C SER A 8 -14.82 6.65 -4.25
N TRP A 9 -13.81 7.26 -4.86
CA TRP A 9 -13.28 8.59 -4.53
C TRP A 9 -13.72 9.70 -5.49
N ILE A 10 -14.57 9.37 -6.49
CA ILE A 10 -14.96 10.32 -7.57
C ILE A 10 -16.42 10.79 -7.45
N ASP A 11 -17.25 10.15 -6.62
CA ASP A 11 -18.67 10.48 -6.49
C ASP A 11 -19.01 11.21 -5.19
N GLU A 12 -18.65 12.49 -5.09
CA GLU A 12 -19.41 13.47 -4.30
C GLU A 12 -19.41 14.81 -5.04
N PRO A 13 -20.58 15.25 -5.58
CA PRO A 13 -20.66 16.55 -6.24
C PRO A 13 -20.79 17.66 -5.22
N ALA A 14 -19.91 18.66 -5.34
CA ALA A 14 -20.00 19.94 -4.67
C ALA A 14 -21.27 20.69 -5.11
N LEU A 15 -22.28 20.68 -4.26
CA LEU A 15 -23.44 21.57 -4.32
C LEU A 15 -23.29 22.56 -3.16
N ILE A 16 -22.75 23.74 -3.41
CA ILE A 16 -22.91 25.01 -2.64
C ILE A 16 -21.91 26.02 -3.24
N ALA A 17 -22.34 26.89 -4.12
CA ALA A 17 -21.85 28.27 -4.30
C ALA A 17 -22.53 28.98 -5.48
N THR A 18 -23.80 29.36 -5.35
CA THR A 18 -24.46 30.33 -6.26
C THR A 18 -25.26 31.36 -5.51
N GLU A 19 -24.69 32.03 -4.51
CA GLU A 19 -25.38 33.13 -3.81
C GLU A 19 -24.46 34.27 -3.34
N SER A 20 -23.39 34.60 -4.06
CA SER A 20 -22.53 35.74 -3.61
C SER A 20 -22.16 36.77 -4.67
N LEU A 21 -22.74 36.79 -5.86
CA LEU A 21 -22.36 37.73 -6.93
C LEU A 21 -23.43 38.80 -7.27
N ALA A 22 -24.53 38.89 -6.49
CA ALA A 22 -25.59 39.91 -6.76
C ALA A 22 -25.50 41.17 -5.89
N ALA A 23 -24.54 41.29 -4.96
CA ALA A 23 -24.53 42.40 -4.00
C ALA A 23 -23.55 43.55 -4.29
N SER A 24 -22.69 43.46 -5.31
CA SER A 24 -21.66 44.49 -5.57
C SER A 24 -21.96 45.48 -6.71
N VAL A 25 -23.06 45.33 -7.47
CA VAL A 25 -23.37 46.19 -8.62
C VAL A 25 -24.38 47.32 -8.29
N THR A 26 -25.04 47.29 -7.14
CA THR A 26 -26.09 48.26 -6.79
C THR A 26 -25.60 49.50 -5.99
N ARG A 27 -24.34 49.59 -5.60
CA ARG A 27 -23.80 50.72 -4.81
C ARG A 27 -23.16 51.84 -5.61
N SER A 28 -22.98 51.72 -6.92
CA SER A 28 -22.34 52.77 -7.76
C SER A 28 -23.32 53.72 -8.47
N ARG A 29 -24.63 53.54 -8.36
CA ARG A 29 -25.62 54.40 -9.07
C ARG A 29 -26.33 55.47 -8.24
N TYR A 30 -26.10 55.51 -6.92
CA TYR A 30 -26.83 56.46 -6.02
C TYR A 30 -26.09 57.74 -5.69
N SER A 31 -24.84 57.91 -6.10
CA SER A 31 -24.04 59.12 -5.77
C SER A 31 -24.03 60.20 -6.86
N ARG A 32 -24.72 60.01 -7.99
CA ARG A 32 -24.70 60.96 -9.12
C ARG A 32 -25.93 61.88 -9.26
N SER A 33 -26.94 61.76 -8.40
CA SER A 33 -28.20 62.54 -8.55
C SER A 33 -28.35 63.73 -7.59
N GLN A 34 -27.44 63.92 -6.62
CA GLN A 34 -27.56 65.07 -5.67
C GLN A 34 -26.77 66.31 -6.00
N ASN A 35 -25.91 66.32 -7.04
CA ASN A 35 -25.11 67.50 -7.39
C ASN A 35 -25.69 68.38 -8.51
N ARG A 36 -26.95 68.18 -8.92
CA ARG A 36 -27.62 68.95 -9.99
C ARG A 36 -28.67 69.94 -9.52
N LYS A 37 -28.90 70.08 -8.19
CA LYS A 37 -29.93 71.01 -7.66
C LYS A 37 -29.44 72.24 -6.88
N LYS A 38 -28.13 72.56 -6.93
CA LYS A 38 -27.60 73.77 -6.27
C LYS A 38 -27.10 74.88 -7.22
N SER A 39 -27.37 74.83 -8.52
CA SER A 39 -26.87 75.81 -9.49
C SER A 39 -27.96 76.73 -10.07
N ALA A 40 -29.15 76.79 -9.48
CA ALA A 40 -30.23 77.58 -10.02
C ALA A 40 -30.89 78.46 -8.93
N LYS A 41 -30.10 79.33 -8.28
CA LYS A 41 -30.67 80.42 -7.46
C LYS A 41 -29.62 81.50 -7.12
N VAL A 42 -29.02 82.10 -8.09
CA VAL A 42 -28.37 83.42 -7.94
C VAL A 42 -28.47 84.18 -9.29
N HIS A 43 -29.66 84.62 -9.65
CA HIS A 43 -29.87 85.69 -10.65
C HIS A 43 -31.10 86.44 -10.22
N SER A 44 -30.91 87.48 -9.42
CA SER A 44 -31.76 88.73 -9.36
C SER A 44 -31.29 89.58 -8.17
N LYS A 45 -30.46 90.52 -8.42
CA LYS A 45 -30.48 91.86 -7.82
C LYS A 45 -29.21 92.57 -8.21
N ILE A 46 -29.24 93.31 -9.28
CA ILE A 46 -28.32 94.43 -9.56
C ILE A 46 -29.21 95.65 -9.69
N GLU A 47 -29.26 96.43 -8.64
CA GLU A 47 -29.66 97.83 -8.70
C GLU A 47 -28.42 98.69 -8.51
N LEU A 48 -28.32 99.70 -9.39
CA LEU A 48 -27.32 100.70 -9.57
C LEU A 48 -26.99 101.50 -8.31
N GLU A 49 -25.72 101.68 -7.99
CA GLU A 49 -25.12 102.87 -7.47
C GLU A 49 -23.76 103.10 -8.10
N GLN A 50 -23.57 104.27 -8.68
CA GLN A 50 -22.39 104.75 -9.42
C GLN A 50 -21.27 105.21 -8.48
N GLU A 51 -20.03 105.08 -8.99
CA GLU A 51 -18.78 105.73 -8.57
C GLU A 51 -17.96 105.02 -7.49
N GLU A 52 -17.16 104.09 -7.98
CA GLU A 52 -15.73 103.82 -7.74
C GLU A 52 -15.29 102.60 -8.59
N PRO A 53 -15.16 102.72 -9.94
CA PRO A 53 -15.02 101.53 -10.78
C PRO A 53 -13.58 101.07 -10.97
N VAL A 54 -12.57 101.77 -10.60
CA VAL A 54 -11.18 101.34 -10.93
C VAL A 54 -10.45 100.72 -9.75
N GLU A 55 -10.60 101.21 -8.55
CA GLU A 55 -9.97 100.60 -7.35
C GLU A 55 -10.61 99.29 -6.95
N ASN A 56 -11.92 99.14 -7.07
CA ASN A 56 -12.62 97.87 -6.84
C ASN A 56 -12.29 96.82 -7.90
N ALA A 57 -12.13 97.21 -9.17
CA ALA A 57 -11.72 96.29 -10.24
C ALA A 57 -10.27 95.81 -10.07
N LEU A 58 -9.32 96.72 -9.64
CA LEU A 58 -7.93 96.32 -9.32
C LEU A 58 -7.86 95.41 -8.11
N SER A 59 -8.61 95.66 -7.03
CA SER A 59 -8.64 94.81 -5.85
C SER A 59 -9.29 93.41 -6.13
N LEU A 60 -10.30 93.39 -7.04
CA LEU A 60 -10.90 92.15 -7.49
C LEU A 60 -9.92 91.36 -8.36
N PHE A 61 -9.20 92.03 -9.24
CA PHE A 61 -8.17 91.42 -10.09
C PHE A 61 -7.02 90.85 -9.25
N ASP A 62 -6.57 91.55 -8.22
CA ASP A 62 -5.52 91.13 -7.32
C ASP A 62 -5.97 89.94 -6.46
N LYS A 63 -7.21 89.93 -5.98
CA LYS A 63 -7.82 88.79 -5.30
C LYS A 63 -7.96 87.54 -6.22
N LEU A 64 -8.41 87.75 -7.46
CA LEU A 64 -8.52 86.67 -8.45
C LEU A 64 -7.12 86.12 -8.85
N SER A 65 -6.15 87.06 -9.06
CA SER A 65 -4.76 86.69 -9.40
C SER A 65 -4.10 85.89 -8.24
N THR A 66 -4.31 86.32 -6.99
CA THR A 66 -3.81 85.64 -5.81
C THR A 66 -4.51 84.25 -5.62
N GLN A 67 -5.83 84.20 -5.85
CA GLN A 67 -6.56 82.92 -5.80
C GLN A 67 -6.13 81.92 -6.91
N LEU A 68 -5.90 82.50 -8.13
CA LEU A 68 -5.41 81.69 -9.24
C LEU A 68 -4.01 81.10 -8.96
N THR A 69 -3.13 81.96 -8.45
CA THR A 69 -1.75 81.57 -8.08
C THR A 69 -1.74 80.60 -6.96
N HIS A 70 -2.63 80.70 -5.97
CA HIS A 70 -2.77 79.79 -4.90
C HIS A 70 -3.33 78.42 -5.40
N SER A 71 -4.32 78.46 -6.30
CA SER A 71 -4.89 77.26 -6.92
C SER A 71 -3.87 76.53 -7.80
N TYR A 72 -3.05 77.33 -8.55
CA TYR A 72 -1.97 76.73 -9.36
C TYR A 72 -0.91 76.04 -8.50
N ARG A 73 -0.46 76.68 -7.41
CA ARG A 73 0.49 76.09 -6.46
C ARG A 73 -0.09 74.81 -5.79
N ASN A 74 -1.37 74.86 -5.40
CA ASN A 74 -2.03 73.70 -4.84
C ASN A 74 -2.14 72.55 -5.84
N LEU A 75 -2.41 72.83 -7.11
CA LEU A 75 -2.46 71.87 -8.19
C LEU A 75 -1.07 71.26 -8.45
N GLU A 76 -0.05 72.09 -8.51
CA GLU A 76 1.35 71.69 -8.73
C GLU A 76 1.84 70.82 -7.58
N ASN A 77 1.54 71.13 -6.32
CA ASN A 77 1.84 70.33 -5.16
C ASN A 77 1.09 68.97 -5.20
N LYS A 78 -0.21 68.97 -5.59
CA LYS A 78 -0.97 67.77 -5.78
C LYS A 78 -0.43 66.84 -6.89
N VAL A 79 -0.03 67.42 -8.01
CA VAL A 79 0.58 66.67 -9.13
C VAL A 79 1.92 66.11 -8.72
N SER A 80 2.73 66.86 -7.98
CA SER A 80 4.01 66.38 -7.45
C SER A 80 3.81 65.23 -6.46
N GLN A 81 2.83 65.37 -5.53
CA GLN A 81 2.50 64.36 -4.56
C GLN A 81 1.98 63.09 -5.24
N LEU A 82 1.06 63.18 -6.20
CA LEU A 82 0.54 62.05 -6.97
C LEU A 82 1.64 61.35 -7.77
N LYS A 83 2.62 62.09 -8.31
CA LYS A 83 3.78 61.50 -8.98
C LYS A 83 4.65 60.68 -8.02
N THR A 84 4.86 61.20 -6.81
CA THR A 84 5.65 60.52 -5.78
C THR A 84 4.93 59.25 -5.32
N ASP A 85 3.63 59.38 -5.00
CA ASP A 85 2.79 58.28 -4.57
C ASP A 85 2.72 57.16 -5.65
N LEU A 86 2.58 57.55 -6.93
CA LEU A 86 2.56 56.63 -8.06
C LEU A 86 3.91 55.89 -8.21
N SER A 87 5.02 56.62 -8.08
CA SER A 87 6.37 56.04 -8.14
C SER A 87 6.65 55.06 -7.01
N GLU A 88 6.16 55.37 -5.80
CA GLU A 88 6.27 54.49 -4.65
C GLU A 88 5.41 53.20 -4.85
N GLU A 89 4.17 53.38 -5.33
CA GLU A 89 3.27 52.24 -5.60
C GLU A 89 3.82 51.33 -6.71
N GLU A 90 4.34 51.88 -7.79
CA GLU A 90 5.01 51.14 -8.86
C GLU A 90 6.24 50.37 -8.34
N SER A 91 7.04 50.99 -7.48
CA SER A 91 8.21 50.37 -6.86
C SER A 91 7.82 49.21 -5.96
N GLN A 92 6.82 49.38 -5.09
CA GLN A 92 6.29 48.33 -4.22
C GLN A 92 5.70 47.20 -5.03
N ARG A 93 4.93 47.49 -6.08
CA ARG A 93 4.35 46.48 -6.97
C ARG A 93 5.43 45.67 -7.69
N ARG A 94 6.50 46.32 -8.11
CA ARG A 94 7.66 45.71 -8.75
C ARG A 94 8.41 44.77 -7.79
N GLN A 95 8.60 45.22 -6.53
CA GLN A 95 9.21 44.39 -5.50
C GLN A 95 8.36 43.14 -5.20
N GLN A 96 7.05 43.32 -5.00
CA GLN A 96 6.13 42.20 -4.78
C GLN A 96 6.11 41.20 -5.93
N PHE A 97 6.20 41.69 -7.18
CA PHE A 97 6.28 40.83 -8.36
C PHE A 97 7.58 40.01 -8.37
N GLN A 98 8.71 40.67 -8.08
CA GLN A 98 10.01 39.99 -8.00
C GLN A 98 10.07 38.98 -6.88
N GLU A 99 9.47 39.26 -5.72
CA GLU A 99 9.38 38.29 -4.63
C GLU A 99 8.53 37.07 -5.00
N LYS A 100 7.36 37.29 -5.61
CA LYS A 100 6.52 36.21 -6.10
C LYS A 100 7.24 35.34 -7.14
N GLU A 101 7.95 35.97 -8.06
CA GLU A 101 8.74 35.28 -9.09
C GLU A 101 9.87 34.44 -8.46
N LYS A 102 10.58 34.99 -7.47
CA LYS A 102 11.61 34.23 -6.72
C LYS A 102 11.03 33.03 -5.99
N ILE A 103 9.87 33.17 -5.35
CA ILE A 103 9.20 32.09 -4.65
C ILE A 103 8.74 31.02 -5.64
N ALA A 104 8.13 31.42 -6.77
CA ALA A 104 7.69 30.50 -7.81
C ALA A 104 8.85 29.70 -8.41
N ASN A 105 9.96 30.39 -8.75
CA ASN A 105 11.17 29.73 -9.28
C ASN A 105 11.80 28.76 -8.26
N ARG A 106 11.81 29.15 -6.98
CA ARG A 106 12.32 28.28 -5.92
C ARG A 106 11.43 27.05 -5.74
N LEU A 107 10.12 27.21 -5.80
CA LEU A 107 9.15 26.09 -5.69
C LEU A 107 9.29 25.15 -6.89
N SER A 108 9.38 25.67 -8.11
CA SER A 108 9.63 24.88 -9.32
C SER A 108 10.92 24.06 -9.20
N THR A 109 12.01 24.71 -8.79
CA THR A 109 13.30 24.01 -8.60
C THR A 109 13.19 22.90 -7.55
N LEU A 110 12.47 23.11 -6.46
CA LEU A 110 12.27 22.08 -5.44
C LEU A 110 11.46 20.90 -5.98
N LEU A 111 10.43 21.16 -6.77
CA LEU A 111 9.63 20.10 -7.41
C LEU A 111 10.45 19.30 -8.44
N ASP A 112 11.36 19.97 -9.15
CA ASP A 112 12.21 19.34 -10.15
C ASP A 112 13.25 18.38 -9.54
N ILE A 113 13.76 18.72 -8.35
CA ILE A 113 14.79 17.93 -7.64
C ILE A 113 14.17 16.78 -6.82
N LEU A 114 12.86 16.83 -6.54
CA LEU A 114 12.20 15.80 -5.75
C LEU A 114 12.31 14.42 -6.42
N PRO A 115 12.83 13.39 -5.73
CA PRO A 115 12.93 12.02 -6.28
C PRO A 115 11.59 11.28 -6.26
N ALA A 116 10.49 12.00 -6.12
CA ALA A 116 9.13 11.47 -6.12
C ALA A 116 8.31 12.15 -7.22
N GLY A 117 7.52 11.37 -7.95
CA GLY A 117 6.58 11.90 -8.93
C GLY A 117 5.48 12.71 -8.26
N VAL A 118 5.31 13.95 -8.70
CA VAL A 118 4.24 14.83 -8.25
C VAL A 118 3.34 15.13 -9.44
N VAL A 119 2.05 14.87 -9.28
CA VAL A 119 1.01 15.14 -10.29
C VAL A 119 -0.10 15.94 -9.65
N LEU A 120 -0.46 17.05 -10.27
CA LEU A 120 -1.56 17.91 -9.87
C LEU A 120 -2.78 17.65 -10.75
N LEU A 121 -3.93 17.40 -10.13
CA LEU A 121 -5.19 17.24 -10.83
C LEU A 121 -6.12 18.41 -10.58
N ASP A 122 -6.91 18.78 -11.58
CA ASP A 122 -8.02 19.70 -11.43
C ASP A 122 -9.27 19.04 -10.79
N GLU A 123 -10.34 19.81 -10.67
CA GLU A 123 -11.63 19.33 -10.13
C GLU A 123 -12.26 18.21 -10.99
N ASN A 124 -11.91 18.14 -12.27
CA ASN A 124 -12.41 17.15 -13.22
C ASN A 124 -11.49 15.89 -13.29
N GLY A 125 -10.44 15.83 -12.49
CA GLY A 125 -9.48 14.73 -12.49
C GLY A 125 -8.54 14.72 -13.70
N LYS A 126 -8.33 15.88 -14.36
CA LYS A 126 -7.31 16.05 -15.41
C LYS A 126 -5.99 16.51 -14.82
N VAL A 127 -4.91 16.02 -15.38
CA VAL A 127 -3.55 16.42 -15.00
C VAL A 127 -3.30 17.86 -15.49
N THR A 128 -3.06 18.77 -14.55
CA THR A 128 -2.69 20.17 -14.83
C THR A 128 -1.19 20.37 -14.85
N GLU A 129 -0.48 19.78 -13.92
CA GLU A 129 0.97 19.90 -13.79
C GLU A 129 1.59 18.58 -13.38
N SER A 130 2.84 18.36 -13.81
CA SER A 130 3.62 17.17 -13.44
C SER A 130 5.11 17.49 -13.38
N ASN A 131 5.79 17.01 -12.35
CA ASN A 131 7.24 17.19 -12.23
C ASN A 131 8.03 16.19 -13.11
N PRO A 132 9.33 16.39 -13.34
CA PRO A 132 10.16 15.50 -14.16
C PRO A 132 10.16 14.05 -13.65
N ALA A 133 10.12 13.82 -12.33
CA ALA A 133 10.08 12.47 -11.77
C ALA A 133 8.77 11.74 -12.11
N ALA A 134 7.63 12.44 -12.13
CA ALA A 134 6.35 11.85 -12.57
C ALA A 134 6.40 11.47 -14.06
N LYS A 135 6.99 12.34 -14.91
CA LYS A 135 7.18 12.07 -16.34
C LYS A 135 8.11 10.86 -16.57
N ALA A 136 9.17 10.74 -15.81
CA ALA A 136 10.07 9.59 -15.85
C ALA A 136 9.41 8.28 -15.39
N LEU A 137 8.48 8.36 -14.43
CA LEU A 137 7.76 7.19 -13.90
C LEU A 137 6.62 6.74 -14.82
N LEU A 138 5.83 7.67 -15.33
CA LEU A 138 4.58 7.38 -16.04
C LEU A 138 4.68 7.58 -17.57
N GLY A 139 5.79 8.16 -18.06
CA GLY A 139 5.97 8.50 -19.47
C GLY A 139 5.15 9.71 -19.89
N GLU A 140 5.53 10.32 -21.01
CA GLU A 140 4.82 11.46 -21.62
C GLU A 140 3.85 11.00 -22.70
N PRO A 141 2.79 11.79 -23.01
CA PRO A 141 2.34 13.00 -22.34
C PRO A 141 1.53 12.70 -21.08
N LEU A 142 1.56 13.61 -20.09
CA LEU A 142 0.75 13.53 -18.88
C LEU A 142 -0.25 14.70 -18.79
N GLU A 143 0.21 15.89 -19.07
CA GLU A 143 -0.58 17.12 -18.93
C GLU A 143 -1.77 17.14 -19.90
N GLY A 144 -2.93 17.54 -19.39
CA GLY A 144 -4.19 17.56 -20.14
C GLY A 144 -4.94 16.22 -20.26
N LEU A 145 -4.32 15.10 -19.87
CA LEU A 145 -4.98 13.79 -19.86
C LEU A 145 -5.82 13.60 -18.59
N ALA A 146 -6.89 12.83 -18.70
CA ALA A 146 -7.63 12.37 -17.54
C ALA A 146 -6.76 11.37 -16.74
N TRP A 147 -6.71 11.50 -15.41
CA TRP A 147 -5.92 10.61 -14.55
C TRP A 147 -6.28 9.13 -14.74
N LEU A 148 -7.56 8.86 -15.01
CA LEU A 148 -8.03 7.49 -15.30
C LEU A 148 -7.38 6.88 -16.55
N GLU A 149 -7.09 7.69 -17.57
CA GLU A 149 -6.39 7.25 -18.78
C GLU A 149 -4.92 6.95 -18.48
N VAL A 150 -4.28 7.79 -17.67
CA VAL A 150 -2.90 7.55 -17.21
C VAL A 150 -2.82 6.26 -16.41
N ILE A 151 -3.80 6.01 -15.51
CA ILE A 151 -3.90 4.74 -14.76
C ILE A 151 -3.98 3.56 -15.74
N LYS A 152 -4.92 3.58 -16.69
CA LYS A 152 -5.08 2.49 -17.65
C LYS A 152 -3.84 2.26 -18.52
N ARG A 153 -3.12 3.35 -18.85
CA ARG A 153 -1.91 3.30 -19.68
C ARG A 153 -0.71 2.72 -18.93
N CYS A 154 -0.46 3.16 -17.71
CA CYS A 154 0.81 2.96 -17.00
C CYS A 154 0.75 1.89 -15.92
N PHE A 155 -0.40 1.70 -15.28
CA PHE A 155 -0.53 0.81 -14.15
C PHE A 155 -0.98 -0.60 -14.58
N SER A 156 -0.44 -1.59 -13.90
CA SER A 156 -0.81 -2.99 -14.01
C SER A 156 -0.88 -3.58 -12.60
N PRO A 157 -1.97 -3.27 -11.85
CA PRO A 157 -2.11 -3.73 -10.48
C PRO A 157 -1.99 -5.24 -10.41
N LYS A 158 -1.05 -5.72 -9.59
CA LYS A 158 -0.87 -7.14 -9.31
C LYS A 158 -1.53 -7.50 -7.99
N HIS A 159 -1.92 -8.74 -7.86
CA HIS A 159 -2.52 -9.24 -6.63
C HIS A 159 -1.58 -9.13 -5.43
N ASP A 160 -0.27 -8.97 -5.66
CA ASP A 160 0.77 -8.87 -4.64
C ASP A 160 1.17 -7.44 -4.26
N ASP A 161 0.54 -6.43 -4.79
CA ASP A 161 0.92 -5.03 -4.58
C ASP A 161 0.65 -4.50 -3.15
N GLY A 162 -0.35 -5.03 -2.44
CA GLY A 162 -0.68 -4.57 -1.07
C GLY A 162 -1.11 -3.10 -1.03
N HIS A 163 -0.28 -2.24 -0.45
CA HIS A 163 -0.45 -0.77 -0.42
C HIS A 163 0.31 -0.04 -1.53
N GLU A 164 0.95 -0.77 -2.40
CA GLU A 164 1.72 -0.29 -3.55
C GLU A 164 0.98 -0.66 -4.82
N VAL A 165 1.39 -0.15 -5.96
CA VAL A 165 0.83 -0.51 -7.26
C VAL A 165 1.97 -0.77 -8.23
N SER A 166 1.88 -1.88 -8.98
CA SER A 166 2.84 -2.19 -10.02
C SER A 166 2.55 -1.39 -11.28
N LEU A 167 3.60 -0.85 -11.89
CA LEU A 167 3.56 -0.30 -13.24
C LEU A 167 3.76 -1.43 -14.28
N LYS A 168 3.36 -1.16 -15.53
CA LYS A 168 3.53 -2.12 -16.65
C LYS A 168 4.99 -2.44 -16.96
N ASP A 169 5.91 -1.53 -16.66
CA ASP A 169 7.35 -1.71 -16.81
C ASP A 169 8.00 -2.53 -15.68
N GLY A 170 7.21 -2.92 -14.67
CA GLY A 170 7.65 -3.73 -13.53
C GLY A 170 8.08 -2.94 -12.30
N ARG A 171 8.15 -1.62 -12.38
CA ARG A 171 8.43 -0.77 -11.18
C ARG A 171 7.25 -0.84 -10.21
N ARG A 172 7.55 -0.68 -8.91
CA ARG A 172 6.56 -0.61 -7.84
C ARG A 172 6.52 0.79 -7.27
N VAL A 173 5.34 1.38 -7.28
CA VAL A 173 5.12 2.74 -6.80
C VAL A 173 4.09 2.76 -5.68
N ARG A 174 4.32 3.63 -4.69
CA ARG A 174 3.31 3.99 -3.70
C ARG A 174 2.61 5.24 -4.17
N ILE A 175 1.28 5.22 -4.10
CA ILE A 175 0.43 6.35 -4.46
C ILE A 175 -0.16 6.94 -3.19
N GLU A 176 0.09 8.22 -2.96
CA GLU A 176 -0.57 8.99 -1.90
C GLU A 176 -1.33 10.15 -2.52
N THR A 177 -2.61 10.30 -2.16
CA THR A 177 -3.46 11.38 -2.65
C THR A 177 -3.77 12.35 -1.52
N ARG A 178 -3.64 13.65 -1.78
CA ARG A 178 -3.95 14.73 -0.86
C ARG A 178 -4.84 15.75 -1.54
N SER A 179 -5.95 16.11 -0.92
CA SER A 179 -6.79 17.22 -1.38
C SER A 179 -6.12 18.55 -1.06
N MET A 180 -6.19 19.51 -1.97
CA MET A 180 -5.65 20.85 -1.75
C MET A 180 -6.58 21.67 -0.85
N GLN A 181 -6.03 22.42 0.10
CA GLN A 181 -6.80 23.25 1.04
C GLN A 181 -7.61 24.36 0.36
N SER A 182 -7.25 24.73 -0.87
CA SER A 182 -7.97 25.71 -1.69
C SER A 182 -9.25 25.15 -2.32
N GLY A 183 -9.60 23.89 -2.12
CA GLY A 183 -10.77 23.24 -2.70
C GLY A 183 -10.67 22.95 -4.20
N GLN A 184 -9.59 23.31 -4.86
CA GLN A 184 -9.43 23.21 -6.31
C GLN A 184 -8.39 22.14 -6.68
N GLY A 185 -8.79 20.84 -6.60
CA GLY A 185 -7.98 19.75 -7.13
C GLY A 185 -7.31 18.84 -6.10
N GLN A 186 -6.54 17.89 -6.61
CA GLN A 186 -5.86 16.85 -5.85
C GLN A 186 -4.37 16.78 -6.21
N LEU A 187 -3.54 16.59 -5.20
CA LEU A 187 -2.12 16.30 -5.36
C LEU A 187 -1.92 14.79 -5.26
N ILE A 188 -1.27 14.19 -6.25
CA ILE A 188 -0.86 12.79 -6.24
C ILE A 188 0.64 12.72 -6.11
N LEU A 189 1.10 12.00 -5.10
CA LEU A 189 2.51 11.70 -4.86
C LEU A 189 2.80 10.25 -5.24
N LEU A 190 3.82 10.04 -6.06
CA LEU A 190 4.27 8.74 -6.55
C LEU A 190 5.69 8.48 -6.04
N SER A 191 5.85 7.53 -5.15
CA SER A 191 7.17 7.13 -4.64
C SER A 191 7.60 5.82 -5.28
N ASP A 192 8.73 5.80 -5.98
CA ASP A 192 9.32 4.57 -6.50
C ASP A 192 9.95 3.78 -5.35
N LEU A 193 9.46 2.58 -5.13
CA LEU A 193 9.92 1.66 -4.08
C LEU A 193 10.67 0.45 -4.65
N THR A 194 10.93 0.43 -5.95
CA THR A 194 11.49 -0.73 -6.65
C THR A 194 12.84 -1.14 -6.06
N GLU A 195 13.76 -0.20 -5.92
CA GLU A 195 15.09 -0.48 -5.36
C GLU A 195 15.01 -0.91 -3.88
N THR A 196 14.20 -0.20 -3.10
CA THR A 196 14.00 -0.52 -1.68
C THR A 196 13.48 -1.94 -1.50
N ARG A 197 12.53 -2.37 -2.33
CA ARG A 197 12.00 -3.74 -2.32
C ARG A 197 13.03 -4.77 -2.71
N LEU A 198 13.78 -4.52 -3.78
CA LEU A 198 14.87 -5.42 -4.21
C LEU A 198 15.94 -5.57 -3.13
N LEU A 199 16.28 -4.50 -2.44
CA LEU A 199 17.23 -4.55 -1.32
C LEU A 199 16.66 -5.34 -0.14
N GLN A 200 15.40 -5.11 0.23
CA GLN A 200 14.74 -5.87 1.29
C GLN A 200 14.68 -7.38 0.99
N GLU A 201 14.37 -7.74 -0.25
CA GLU A 201 14.38 -9.14 -0.70
C GLU A 201 15.79 -9.75 -0.61
N LYS A 202 16.81 -9.02 -1.09
CA LYS A 202 18.21 -9.45 -0.98
C LYS A 202 18.65 -9.64 0.47
N VAL A 203 18.35 -8.69 1.35
CA VAL A 203 18.67 -8.78 2.78
C VAL A 203 17.99 -10.00 3.40
N SER A 204 16.69 -10.15 3.21
CA SER A 204 15.93 -11.28 3.73
C SER A 204 16.48 -12.64 3.22
N ARG A 205 16.85 -12.71 1.94
CA ARG A 205 17.48 -13.91 1.36
C ARG A 205 18.86 -14.18 1.99
N THR A 206 19.67 -13.14 2.16
CA THR A 206 21.00 -13.26 2.74
C THR A 206 20.93 -13.70 4.20
N GLU A 207 19.99 -13.19 4.97
CA GLU A 207 19.75 -13.60 6.37
C GLU A 207 19.36 -15.07 6.46
N ARG A 208 18.48 -15.55 5.57
CA ARG A 208 18.10 -16.97 5.52
C ARG A 208 19.28 -17.85 5.15
N LEU A 209 20.04 -17.47 4.13
CA LEU A 209 21.25 -18.22 3.73
C LEU A 209 22.32 -18.20 4.80
N SER A 210 22.52 -17.08 5.51
CA SER A 210 23.43 -17.00 6.65
C SER A 210 22.99 -17.89 7.80
N SER A 211 21.70 -17.92 8.11
CA SER A 211 21.13 -18.83 9.10
C SER A 211 21.36 -20.30 8.72
N LEU A 212 21.12 -20.64 7.45
CA LEU A 212 21.39 -21.96 6.91
C LEU A 212 22.91 -22.31 7.00
N GLY A 213 23.78 -21.35 6.64
CA GLY A 213 25.24 -21.52 6.71
C GLY A 213 25.75 -21.81 8.13
N ARG A 214 25.23 -21.12 9.13
CA ARG A 214 25.59 -21.36 10.56
C ARG A 214 25.21 -22.76 11.04
N MET A 215 24.18 -23.36 10.45
CA MET A 215 23.66 -24.66 10.83
C MET A 215 24.12 -25.82 9.90
N MET A 216 24.98 -25.54 8.91
CA MET A 216 25.41 -26.54 7.93
C MET A 216 25.95 -27.83 8.56
N ALA A 217 26.72 -27.72 9.66
CA ALA A 217 27.23 -28.91 10.36
C ALA A 217 26.10 -29.77 10.97
N SER A 218 25.11 -29.14 11.58
CA SER A 218 23.93 -29.83 12.13
C SER A 218 23.08 -30.47 11.03
N LEU A 219 22.86 -29.73 9.93
CA LEU A 219 22.12 -30.24 8.77
C LEU A 219 22.81 -31.43 8.14
N ALA A 220 24.14 -31.39 7.96
CA ALA A 220 24.92 -32.51 7.44
C ALA A 220 24.79 -33.73 8.34
N HIS A 221 24.77 -33.54 9.66
CA HIS A 221 24.55 -34.63 10.61
C HIS A 221 23.13 -35.21 10.52
N GLN A 222 22.13 -34.37 10.41
CA GLN A 222 20.71 -34.77 10.27
C GLN A 222 20.43 -35.51 8.96
N ILE A 223 21.13 -35.19 7.86
CA ILE A 223 21.03 -35.90 6.58
C ILE A 223 21.80 -37.22 6.65
N ARG A 224 22.97 -37.25 7.28
CA ARG A 224 23.80 -38.46 7.38
C ARG A 224 23.09 -39.59 8.11
N THR A 225 22.39 -39.32 9.18
CA THR A 225 21.73 -40.35 10.02
C THR A 225 20.67 -41.14 9.24
N PRO A 226 19.64 -40.52 8.61
CA PRO A 226 18.64 -41.28 7.82
C PRO A 226 19.28 -41.96 6.59
N LEU A 227 20.29 -41.32 5.97
CA LEU A 227 21.01 -41.90 4.82
C LEU A 227 21.77 -43.13 5.23
N SER A 228 22.51 -43.14 6.34
CA SER A 228 23.23 -44.30 6.84
C SER A 228 22.25 -45.44 7.20
N THR A 229 21.10 -45.09 7.76
CA THR A 229 20.05 -46.11 8.06
C THR A 229 19.45 -46.67 6.77
N ALA A 230 19.20 -45.82 5.75
CA ALA A 230 18.71 -46.31 4.46
C ALA A 230 19.74 -47.20 3.78
N MET A 231 21.03 -46.87 3.82
CA MET A 231 22.12 -47.71 3.31
C MET A 231 22.20 -49.07 4.03
N LEU A 232 22.00 -49.10 5.36
CA LEU A 232 21.95 -50.31 6.12
C LEU A 232 20.80 -51.21 5.67
N TYR A 233 19.58 -50.67 5.52
CA TYR A 233 18.42 -51.42 5.02
C TYR A 233 18.67 -51.96 3.59
N ALA A 234 19.22 -51.12 2.72
CA ALA A 234 19.60 -51.54 1.36
C ALA A 234 20.64 -52.69 1.40
N GLY A 235 21.65 -52.58 2.26
CA GLY A 235 22.64 -53.64 2.46
C GLY A 235 22.06 -54.93 2.93
N HIS A 236 21.07 -54.93 3.82
CA HIS A 236 20.36 -56.13 4.23
C HIS A 236 19.59 -56.80 3.06
N LEU A 237 18.91 -55.97 2.25
CA LEU A 237 18.15 -56.48 1.09
C LEU A 237 19.02 -57.11 -0.01
N THR A 238 20.32 -56.82 -0.04
CA THR A 238 21.26 -57.38 -1.02
C THR A 238 21.93 -58.67 -0.55
N GLN A 239 21.70 -59.12 0.70
CA GLN A 239 22.26 -60.37 1.20
C GLN A 239 21.57 -61.56 0.56
N PRO A 240 22.33 -62.58 0.07
CA PRO A 240 21.73 -63.79 -0.58
C PRO A 240 20.83 -64.56 0.34
N ASP A 241 21.20 -64.71 1.61
CA ASP A 241 20.50 -65.49 2.62
C ASP A 241 19.49 -64.70 3.46
N PHE A 242 19.03 -63.56 2.92
CA PHE A 242 18.10 -62.72 3.66
C PHE A 242 16.69 -63.35 3.70
N ASP A 243 16.08 -63.35 4.88
CA ASP A 243 14.74 -63.89 5.10
C ASP A 243 13.70 -63.15 4.20
N GLU A 244 13.06 -63.94 3.32
CA GLU A 244 12.07 -63.40 2.34
C GLU A 244 10.89 -62.75 3.04
N SER A 245 10.50 -63.20 4.24
CA SER A 245 9.40 -62.60 5.03
C SER A 245 9.71 -61.22 5.51
N LEU A 246 10.97 -60.84 5.64
CA LEU A 246 11.43 -59.54 6.08
C LEU A 246 11.76 -58.58 4.94
N ARG A 247 11.78 -59.04 3.66
CA ARG A 247 12.13 -58.18 2.51
C ARG A 247 11.18 -56.99 2.36
N VAL A 248 9.88 -57.25 2.33
CA VAL A 248 8.88 -56.19 2.17
C VAL A 248 8.90 -55.23 3.36
N PRO A 249 8.86 -55.65 4.62
CA PRO A 249 8.97 -54.74 5.76
C PRO A 249 10.23 -53.91 5.79
N ILE A 250 11.39 -54.43 5.36
CA ILE A 250 12.64 -53.66 5.30
C ILE A 250 12.66 -52.70 4.11
N ALA A 251 12.12 -53.09 2.96
CA ALA A 251 11.95 -52.23 1.81
C ALA A 251 11.03 -51.04 2.14
N GLU A 252 9.93 -51.27 2.87
CA GLU A 252 9.04 -50.19 3.35
C GLU A 252 9.76 -49.23 4.32
N LYS A 253 10.57 -49.76 5.25
CA LYS A 253 11.39 -48.91 6.14
C LYS A 253 12.41 -48.12 5.37
N LEU A 254 13.08 -48.67 4.36
CA LEU A 254 13.99 -47.97 3.48
C LEU A 254 13.28 -46.82 2.76
N LEU A 255 12.14 -47.11 2.13
CA LEU A 255 11.34 -46.13 1.41
C LEU A 255 10.91 -44.97 2.35
N SER A 256 10.42 -45.33 3.54
CA SER A 256 10.04 -44.31 4.56
C SER A 256 11.21 -43.39 4.94
N ARG A 257 12.44 -43.93 5.09
CA ARG A 257 13.63 -43.08 5.38
C ARG A 257 14.02 -42.19 4.24
N LEU A 258 13.93 -42.67 2.99
CA LEU A 258 14.21 -41.87 1.80
C LEU A 258 13.16 -40.75 1.61
N THR A 259 11.89 -41.05 1.78
CA THR A 259 10.80 -40.07 1.73
C THR A 259 10.96 -38.97 2.81
N HIS A 260 11.33 -39.38 4.03
CA HIS A 260 11.61 -38.42 5.12
C HIS A 260 12.78 -37.48 4.75
N LEU A 261 13.84 -38.06 4.16
CA LEU A 261 15.00 -37.28 3.72
C LEU A 261 14.65 -36.32 2.58
N GLU A 262 13.83 -36.73 1.64
CA GLU A 262 13.30 -35.88 0.56
C GLU A 262 12.52 -34.70 1.13
N HIS A 263 11.61 -34.93 2.09
CA HIS A 263 10.85 -33.86 2.74
C HIS A 263 11.78 -32.85 3.46
N GLN A 264 12.82 -33.33 4.17
CA GLN A 264 13.79 -32.46 4.83
C GLN A 264 14.53 -31.56 3.83
N ILE A 265 14.99 -32.11 2.71
CA ILE A 265 15.65 -31.34 1.65
C ILE A 265 14.69 -30.35 1.03
N ARG A 266 13.45 -30.72 0.79
CA ARG A 266 12.41 -29.84 0.24
C ARG A 266 12.14 -28.66 1.18
N ASP A 267 11.98 -28.91 2.47
CA ASP A 267 11.79 -27.88 3.49
C ASP A 267 12.97 -26.88 3.52
N MET A 268 14.20 -27.38 3.43
CA MET A 268 15.42 -26.54 3.34
C MET A 268 15.41 -25.67 2.08
N LEU A 269 15.04 -26.24 0.94
CA LEU A 269 14.96 -25.48 -0.33
C LEU A 269 13.87 -24.42 -0.30
N VAL A 270 12.69 -24.73 0.24
CA VAL A 270 11.59 -23.76 0.41
C VAL A 270 12.02 -22.63 1.34
N PHE A 271 12.67 -22.95 2.47
CA PHE A 271 13.18 -21.95 3.38
C PHE A 271 14.26 -21.06 2.73
N ALA A 272 15.21 -21.66 2.00
CA ALA A 272 16.31 -20.93 1.36
C ALA A 272 15.84 -20.03 0.21
N LYS A 273 14.92 -20.50 -0.63
CA LYS A 273 14.36 -19.74 -1.75
C LYS A 273 13.42 -18.63 -1.27
N GLY A 274 12.61 -18.90 -0.27
CA GLY A 274 11.74 -17.93 0.40
C GLY A 274 10.62 -17.34 -0.44
N ASP A 275 10.67 -17.49 -1.73
CA ASP A 275 9.76 -16.87 -2.69
C ASP A 275 9.10 -17.97 -3.53
N SER A 276 7.97 -18.45 -3.09
CA SER A 276 7.07 -19.18 -3.97
C SER A 276 6.25 -18.15 -4.75
N ARG A 277 6.56 -17.99 -6.04
CA ARG A 277 5.74 -17.15 -6.92
C ARG A 277 4.29 -17.63 -6.82
N LEU A 278 3.39 -16.71 -6.47
CA LEU A 278 1.94 -16.95 -6.47
C LEU A 278 1.50 -17.08 -7.93
N ALA A 279 1.65 -18.27 -8.50
CA ALA A 279 1.49 -18.47 -9.94
C ALA A 279 0.07 -18.90 -10.32
N GLU A 280 -0.72 -19.44 -9.39
CA GLU A 280 -1.97 -20.09 -9.68
C GLU A 280 -3.12 -19.51 -8.84
N LYS A 281 -4.25 -19.31 -9.50
CA LYS A 281 -5.52 -19.03 -8.84
C LYS A 281 -6.20 -20.37 -8.64
N LEU A 282 -6.23 -20.87 -7.40
CA LEU A 282 -6.76 -22.17 -7.02
C LEU A 282 -8.10 -21.98 -6.29
N GLU A 283 -9.14 -22.69 -6.71
CA GLU A 283 -10.41 -22.71 -5.99
C GLU A 283 -10.21 -23.36 -4.60
N ILE A 284 -10.89 -22.82 -3.58
CA ILE A 284 -10.73 -23.28 -2.19
C ILE A 284 -11.08 -24.76 -2.05
N ASP A 285 -12.13 -25.22 -2.75
CA ASP A 285 -12.52 -26.64 -2.73
C ASP A 285 -11.44 -27.54 -3.31
N GLU A 286 -10.76 -27.10 -4.37
CA GLU A 286 -9.64 -27.85 -4.96
C GLU A 286 -8.44 -27.93 -4.00
N PHE A 287 -8.15 -26.83 -3.30
CA PHE A 287 -7.11 -26.79 -2.26
C PHE A 287 -7.44 -27.76 -1.11
N ILE A 288 -8.69 -27.73 -0.63
CA ILE A 288 -9.16 -28.62 0.44
C ILE A 288 -9.03 -30.08 0.04
N ASN A 289 -9.45 -30.42 -1.17
CA ASN A 289 -9.36 -31.80 -1.68
C ASN A 289 -7.90 -32.25 -1.81
N ALA A 290 -7.02 -31.38 -2.33
CA ALA A 290 -5.59 -31.70 -2.40
C ALA A 290 -4.95 -31.92 -1.02
N LEU A 291 -5.32 -31.07 -0.04
CA LEU A 291 -4.82 -31.21 1.32
C LEU A 291 -5.34 -32.49 2.00
N LYS A 292 -6.63 -32.84 1.83
CA LYS A 292 -7.20 -34.07 2.33
C LYS A 292 -6.50 -35.29 1.74
N GLN A 293 -6.34 -35.35 0.42
CA GLN A 293 -5.66 -36.46 -0.27
C GLN A 293 -4.21 -36.61 0.21
N ALA A 294 -3.51 -35.52 0.51
CA ALA A 294 -2.15 -35.58 1.00
C ALA A 294 -2.05 -35.94 2.49
N ALA A 295 -3.03 -35.56 3.31
CA ALA A 295 -3.05 -35.83 4.75
C ALA A 295 -3.54 -37.25 5.11
N GLU A 296 -4.47 -37.79 4.33
CA GLU A 296 -5.11 -39.08 4.61
C GLU A 296 -4.11 -40.24 4.80
N PRO A 297 -3.16 -40.50 3.88
CA PRO A 297 -2.19 -41.58 4.06
C PRO A 297 -1.27 -41.36 5.28
N VAL A 298 -0.96 -40.10 5.60
CA VAL A 298 -0.12 -39.75 6.75
C VAL A 298 -0.83 -40.07 8.06
N CYS A 299 -2.10 -39.69 8.17
CA CYS A 299 -2.93 -39.96 9.35
C CYS A 299 -3.21 -41.47 9.52
N LEU A 300 -3.52 -42.18 8.42
CA LEU A 300 -3.75 -43.62 8.44
C LEU A 300 -2.51 -44.40 8.89
N ASN A 301 -1.34 -44.08 8.33
CA ASN A 301 -0.08 -44.75 8.70
C ASN A 301 0.32 -44.47 10.17
N ALA A 302 -0.06 -43.33 10.71
CA ALA A 302 0.18 -42.99 12.11
C ALA A 302 -0.89 -43.54 13.06
N GLY A 303 -1.97 -44.13 12.56
CA GLY A 303 -3.11 -44.57 13.36
C GLY A 303 -3.85 -43.46 14.08
N VAL A 304 -3.82 -42.24 13.52
CA VAL A 304 -4.37 -41.03 14.13
C VAL A 304 -5.69 -40.65 13.47
N LYS A 305 -6.70 -40.34 14.27
CA LYS A 305 -7.98 -39.83 13.76
C LYS A 305 -7.84 -38.37 13.36
N CYS A 306 -8.16 -38.09 12.08
CA CYS A 306 -8.16 -36.74 11.54
C CYS A 306 -9.58 -36.34 11.15
N ASP A 307 -10.20 -35.47 11.93
CA ASP A 307 -11.56 -34.97 11.69
C ASP A 307 -11.52 -33.66 10.89
N TRP A 308 -12.35 -33.59 9.84
CA TRP A 308 -12.41 -32.41 8.95
C TRP A 308 -13.73 -31.68 9.09
N SER A 309 -13.65 -30.39 9.31
CA SER A 309 -14.79 -29.47 9.34
C SER A 309 -14.58 -28.36 8.32
N VAL A 310 -15.49 -28.29 7.34
CA VAL A 310 -15.41 -27.29 6.28
C VAL A 310 -16.67 -26.44 6.32
N GLY A 311 -16.51 -25.15 6.56
CA GLY A 311 -17.60 -24.16 6.50
C GLY A 311 -18.05 -23.89 5.07
N ALA A 312 -19.14 -23.16 4.92
CA ALA A 312 -19.60 -22.69 3.62
C ALA A 312 -18.68 -21.56 3.12
N ILE A 313 -17.70 -21.93 2.28
CA ILE A 313 -16.70 -21.00 1.74
C ILE A 313 -16.77 -21.06 0.22
N SER A 314 -16.82 -19.88 -0.40
CA SER A 314 -16.72 -19.73 -1.85
C SER A 314 -15.59 -18.78 -2.20
N GLY A 315 -14.85 -19.07 -3.27
CA GLY A 315 -13.75 -18.24 -3.74
C GLY A 315 -12.48 -19.01 -4.06
N ALA A 316 -11.46 -18.29 -4.44
CA ALA A 316 -10.17 -18.82 -4.82
C ALA A 316 -9.05 -18.19 -3.99
N ILE A 317 -7.92 -18.84 -3.87
CA ILE A 317 -6.69 -18.36 -3.29
C ILE A 317 -5.61 -18.22 -4.37
N MET A 318 -4.79 -17.20 -4.29
CA MET A 318 -3.59 -17.09 -5.13
C MET A 318 -2.46 -17.83 -4.43
N CYS A 319 -2.00 -18.94 -5.00
CA CYS A 319 -1.03 -19.79 -4.33
C CYS A 319 -0.09 -20.53 -5.29
N ASN A 320 0.94 -21.11 -4.72
CA ASN A 320 1.62 -22.29 -5.25
C ASN A 320 1.05 -23.50 -4.52
N LYS A 321 0.25 -24.31 -5.21
CA LYS A 321 -0.49 -25.45 -4.66
C LYS A 321 0.40 -26.40 -3.85
N GLU A 322 1.50 -26.85 -4.45
CA GLU A 322 2.40 -27.82 -3.80
C GLU A 322 3.02 -27.26 -2.52
N THR A 323 3.49 -26.02 -2.56
CA THR A 323 4.17 -25.38 -1.42
C THR A 323 3.19 -25.13 -0.27
N LEU A 324 1.95 -24.70 -0.59
CA LEU A 324 0.94 -24.42 0.42
C LEU A 324 0.40 -25.69 1.07
N VAL A 325 0.11 -26.72 0.27
CA VAL A 325 -0.29 -28.04 0.77
C VAL A 325 0.82 -28.63 1.65
N GLY A 326 2.09 -28.55 1.21
CA GLY A 326 3.24 -29.00 1.99
C GLY A 326 3.37 -28.28 3.34
N ALA A 327 3.16 -26.97 3.37
CA ALA A 327 3.17 -26.20 4.61
C ALA A 327 2.05 -26.63 5.58
N CYS A 328 0.84 -26.88 5.07
CA CYS A 328 -0.27 -27.36 5.90
C CYS A 328 -0.02 -28.80 6.39
N LEU A 329 0.59 -29.65 5.57
CA LEU A 329 1.02 -31.00 5.99
C LEU A 329 2.06 -30.95 7.10
N ASN A 330 2.98 -29.98 7.09
CA ASN A 330 3.94 -29.84 8.19
C ASN A 330 3.25 -29.56 9.54
N LEU A 331 2.09 -28.87 9.54
CA LEU A 331 1.30 -28.68 10.77
C LEU A 331 0.69 -29.99 11.25
N ILE A 332 0.13 -30.80 10.33
CA ILE A 332 -0.46 -32.11 10.65
C ILE A 332 0.62 -33.07 11.16
N ASN A 333 1.76 -33.12 10.47
CA ASN A 333 2.90 -33.96 10.89
C ASN A 333 3.42 -33.56 12.28
N ASN A 334 3.53 -32.27 12.55
CA ASN A 334 3.94 -31.79 13.88
C ASN A 334 3.00 -32.22 14.97
N SER A 335 1.68 -32.27 14.70
CA SER A 335 0.67 -32.73 15.63
C SER A 335 0.77 -34.24 15.86
N ILE A 336 0.98 -35.04 14.80
CA ILE A 336 1.19 -36.49 14.89
C ILE A 336 2.43 -36.83 15.73
N GLU A 337 3.54 -36.19 15.44
CA GLU A 337 4.80 -36.40 16.14
C GLU A 337 4.70 -35.99 17.64
N ALA A 338 4.02 -34.88 17.95
CA ALA A 338 3.81 -34.46 19.33
C ALA A 338 2.98 -35.48 20.12
N GLY A 339 1.96 -36.06 19.48
CA GLY A 339 1.14 -37.15 20.07
C GLY A 339 1.93 -38.41 20.32
N ALA A 340 2.74 -38.86 19.36
CA ALA A 340 3.58 -40.05 19.48
C ALA A 340 4.56 -39.96 20.67
N HIS A 341 5.13 -38.77 20.95
CA HIS A 341 6.02 -38.56 22.08
C HIS A 341 5.30 -38.59 23.44
N SER A 342 4.02 -38.21 23.48
CA SER A 342 3.25 -38.16 24.72
C SER A 342 2.63 -39.50 25.14
N LYS A 343 2.81 -40.60 24.36
CA LYS A 343 2.20 -41.90 24.57
C LYS A 343 0.66 -41.84 24.72
N LYS A 344 0.01 -40.85 24.18
CA LYS A 344 -1.42 -40.69 24.18
C LYS A 344 -2.01 -41.66 23.15
N SER A 345 -2.77 -42.68 23.62
CA SER A 345 -3.45 -43.65 22.77
C SER A 345 -4.56 -43.03 21.89
N ASP A 346 -5.08 -41.88 22.26
CA ASP A 346 -6.25 -41.22 21.61
C ASP A 346 -5.88 -39.87 21.04
N LEU A 347 -4.83 -39.81 20.20
CA LEU A 347 -4.52 -38.57 19.47
C LEU A 347 -5.60 -38.29 18.44
N CYS A 348 -6.19 -37.11 18.53
CA CYS A 348 -7.16 -36.61 17.56
C CYS A 348 -6.67 -35.28 17.01
N ILE A 349 -6.71 -35.15 15.68
CA ILE A 349 -6.42 -33.91 14.97
C ILE A 349 -7.70 -33.40 14.33
N ASN A 350 -8.06 -32.15 14.61
CA ASN A 350 -9.20 -31.50 13.98
C ASN A 350 -8.68 -30.42 13.02
N VAL A 351 -9.04 -30.55 11.74
CA VAL A 351 -8.72 -29.58 10.71
C VAL A 351 -10.00 -28.88 10.33
N SER A 352 -10.10 -27.60 10.71
CA SER A 352 -11.24 -26.76 10.34
C SER A 352 -10.85 -25.70 9.32
N ILE A 353 -11.73 -25.47 8.35
CA ILE A 353 -11.54 -24.44 7.33
C ILE A 353 -12.81 -23.60 7.31
N GLU A 354 -12.67 -22.33 7.68
CA GLU A 354 -13.80 -21.41 7.89
C GLU A 354 -13.55 -20.07 7.23
N PRO A 355 -14.62 -19.36 6.80
CA PRO A 355 -14.47 -17.99 6.36
C PRO A 355 -14.08 -17.11 7.56
N ASP A 356 -13.07 -16.23 7.35
CA ASP A 356 -12.69 -15.19 8.31
C ASP A 356 -13.18 -13.83 7.82
N GLN A 357 -13.17 -12.84 8.71
CA GLN A 357 -13.57 -11.47 8.39
C GLN A 357 -12.70 -10.90 7.25
N ASN A 358 -13.26 -9.98 6.44
CA ASN A 358 -12.54 -9.26 5.38
C ASN A 358 -12.06 -10.14 4.20
N ASN A 359 -12.90 -11.01 3.65
CA ASN A 359 -12.55 -11.84 2.50
C ASN A 359 -11.27 -12.66 2.72
N LYS A 360 -11.19 -13.37 3.83
CA LYS A 360 -10.12 -14.30 4.15
C LYS A 360 -10.67 -15.67 4.47
N VAL A 361 -9.84 -16.68 4.33
CA VAL A 361 -10.11 -18.05 4.77
C VAL A 361 -9.13 -18.40 5.88
N GLN A 362 -9.63 -18.98 6.96
CA GLN A 362 -8.84 -19.49 8.06
C GLN A 362 -8.84 -21.03 8.04
N LEU A 363 -7.65 -21.61 7.88
CA LEU A 363 -7.39 -23.02 8.09
C LEU A 363 -6.80 -23.18 9.49
N THR A 364 -7.40 -24.03 10.30
CA THR A 364 -6.95 -24.31 11.67
C THR A 364 -6.69 -25.79 11.85
N VAL A 365 -5.48 -26.13 12.29
CA VAL A 365 -5.09 -27.47 12.71
C VAL A 365 -5.02 -27.46 14.23
N LYS A 366 -5.87 -28.26 14.87
CA LYS A 366 -5.94 -28.37 16.32
C LYS A 366 -5.69 -29.84 16.73
N ASP A 367 -4.73 -30.04 17.60
CA ASP A 367 -4.47 -31.35 18.23
C ASP A 367 -4.85 -31.35 19.70
N ASN A 368 -5.00 -32.53 20.24
CA ASN A 368 -5.17 -32.77 21.69
C ASN A 368 -3.88 -33.26 22.37
N GLY A 369 -2.72 -32.95 21.81
CA GLY A 369 -1.39 -33.32 22.30
C GLY A 369 -0.98 -32.68 23.61
N PRO A 370 0.31 -32.77 23.98
CA PRO A 370 0.83 -32.27 25.26
C PRO A 370 0.95 -30.71 25.30
N GLY A 371 0.78 -30.05 24.16
CA GLY A 371 1.00 -28.63 24.04
C GLY A 371 2.48 -28.23 23.97
N ILE A 372 2.73 -26.92 23.87
CA ILE A 372 4.07 -26.32 23.83
C ILE A 372 4.25 -25.51 25.12
N PRO A 373 5.34 -25.72 25.88
CA PRO A 373 5.61 -24.90 27.07
C PRO A 373 5.69 -23.43 26.73
N SER A 374 5.17 -22.56 27.59
CA SER A 374 5.14 -21.10 27.37
C SER A 374 6.54 -20.51 27.17
N SER A 375 7.57 -21.08 27.81
CA SER A 375 8.98 -20.69 27.64
C SER A 375 9.53 -20.97 26.23
N SER A 376 8.91 -21.89 25.50
CA SER A 376 9.32 -22.30 24.14
C SER A 376 8.45 -21.68 23.04
N LEU A 377 7.28 -21.11 23.39
CA LEU A 377 6.29 -20.66 22.41
C LEU A 377 6.81 -19.53 21.52
N SER A 378 7.67 -18.65 22.03
CA SER A 378 8.33 -17.61 21.21
C SER A 378 9.42 -18.18 20.30
N LYS A 379 10.09 -19.26 20.74
CA LYS A 379 11.24 -19.84 20.07
C LYS A 379 10.85 -20.83 18.96
N VAL A 380 9.64 -21.41 18.99
CA VAL A 380 9.21 -22.42 17.99
C VAL A 380 9.13 -21.87 16.56
N PHE A 381 9.14 -20.55 16.40
CA PHE A 381 9.21 -19.88 15.09
C PHE A 381 10.64 -19.61 14.63
N GLU A 382 11.63 -19.73 15.53
CA GLU A 382 13.03 -19.58 15.16
C GLU A 382 13.46 -20.76 14.27
N PRO A 383 14.08 -20.53 13.13
CA PRO A 383 14.60 -21.60 12.30
C PRO A 383 15.58 -22.49 13.07
N PHE A 384 15.46 -23.80 12.90
CA PHE A 384 16.30 -24.83 13.55
C PHE A 384 16.06 -25.03 15.05
N TYR A 385 15.11 -24.32 15.65
CA TYR A 385 14.71 -24.59 17.01
C TYR A 385 13.84 -25.85 17.05
N THR A 386 14.30 -26.86 17.78
CA THR A 386 13.56 -28.11 17.96
C THR A 386 13.79 -28.69 19.36
N THR A 387 12.75 -29.26 19.91
CA THR A 387 12.82 -30.10 21.14
C THR A 387 12.89 -31.56 20.83
N LYS A 388 12.83 -31.94 19.54
CA LYS A 388 12.80 -33.33 19.06
C LYS A 388 14.22 -33.79 18.70
N GLN A 389 14.59 -35.05 19.03
CA GLN A 389 15.93 -35.60 18.73
C GLN A 389 16.22 -35.69 17.22
N GLN A 390 15.19 -35.92 16.39
CA GLN A 390 15.30 -36.10 14.95
C GLN A 390 14.61 -34.95 14.16
N GLY A 391 14.19 -33.88 14.84
CA GLY A 391 13.52 -32.77 14.20
C GLY A 391 14.51 -31.77 13.57
N THR A 392 14.20 -31.26 12.38
CA THR A 392 15.01 -30.22 11.72
C THR A 392 14.83 -28.85 12.34
N GLY A 393 13.72 -28.62 13.05
CA GLY A 393 13.33 -27.29 13.53
C GLY A 393 12.97 -26.31 12.41
N LEU A 394 12.80 -26.79 11.18
CA LEU A 394 12.43 -25.94 10.03
C LEU A 394 10.91 -25.91 9.78
N GLY A 395 10.16 -26.95 10.19
CA GLY A 395 8.75 -27.10 9.79
C GLY A 395 7.89 -25.86 10.04
N LEU A 396 7.89 -25.30 11.26
CA LEU A 396 7.12 -24.08 11.57
C LEU A 396 7.69 -22.81 10.90
N ALA A 397 9.00 -22.71 10.74
CA ALA A 397 9.63 -21.62 10.03
C ALA A 397 9.27 -21.65 8.52
N VAL A 398 9.21 -22.83 7.92
CA VAL A 398 8.73 -23.03 6.54
C VAL A 398 7.26 -22.64 6.42
N VAL A 399 6.40 -23.10 7.34
CA VAL A 399 4.98 -22.69 7.36
C VAL A 399 4.86 -21.16 7.40
N GLN A 400 5.57 -20.51 8.31
CA GLN A 400 5.56 -19.05 8.43
C GLN A 400 6.04 -18.36 7.14
N ALA A 401 7.12 -18.83 6.54
CA ALA A 401 7.66 -18.29 5.31
C ALA A 401 6.67 -18.45 4.14
N VAL A 402 6.09 -19.65 4.00
CA VAL A 402 5.09 -19.94 2.96
C VAL A 402 3.85 -19.09 3.14
N VAL A 403 3.27 -19.06 4.34
CA VAL A 403 2.06 -18.26 4.61
C VAL A 403 2.31 -16.77 4.36
N LYS A 404 3.47 -16.26 4.75
CA LYS A 404 3.87 -14.88 4.48
C LYS A 404 4.03 -14.59 2.98
N ALA A 405 4.62 -15.52 2.22
CA ALA A 405 4.71 -15.44 0.76
C ALA A 405 3.33 -15.41 0.10
N HIS A 406 2.34 -16.08 0.70
CA HIS A 406 0.94 -16.08 0.30
C HIS A 406 0.11 -14.92 0.89
N LYS A 407 0.78 -13.90 1.51
CA LYS A 407 0.15 -12.73 2.16
C LYS A 407 -0.83 -13.09 3.26
N GLY A 408 -0.64 -14.25 3.83
CA GLY A 408 -1.37 -14.74 4.96
C GLY A 408 -0.77 -14.33 6.28
N ASP A 409 -1.46 -14.71 7.34
CA ASP A 409 -1.02 -14.59 8.72
C ASP A 409 -1.00 -15.99 9.37
N PHE A 410 0.02 -16.27 10.18
CA PHE A 410 0.21 -17.54 10.85
C PHE A 410 0.26 -17.34 12.35
N LYS A 411 -0.61 -18.06 13.08
CA LYS A 411 -0.73 -17.96 14.54
C LYS A 411 -0.71 -19.34 15.17
N VAL A 412 0.00 -19.47 16.29
CA VAL A 412 0.03 -20.68 17.10
C VAL A 412 -0.42 -20.32 18.52
N LYS A 413 -1.41 -21.05 19.01
CA LYS A 413 -1.85 -21.00 20.40
C LYS A 413 -1.62 -22.38 21.02
N SER A 414 -1.11 -22.41 22.23
CA SER A 414 -0.84 -23.65 22.95
C SER A 414 -1.46 -23.60 24.32
N THR A 415 -2.00 -24.74 24.71
CA THR A 415 -2.54 -25.00 26.05
C THR A 415 -1.98 -26.33 26.56
N LYS A 416 -2.25 -26.69 27.83
CA LYS A 416 -1.90 -27.99 28.35
C LYS A 416 -2.70 -29.15 27.70
N GLN A 417 -3.70 -28.82 26.88
CA GLN A 417 -4.60 -29.78 26.21
C GLN A 417 -4.35 -29.88 24.71
N GLY A 418 -3.29 -29.27 24.20
CA GLY A 418 -2.93 -29.33 22.78
C GLY A 418 -2.51 -28.01 22.18
N VAL A 419 -2.23 -28.01 20.88
CA VAL A 419 -1.83 -26.88 20.07
C VAL A 419 -2.93 -26.56 19.06
N THR A 420 -3.11 -25.29 18.78
CA THR A 420 -3.95 -24.77 17.71
C THR A 420 -3.10 -23.89 16.80
N ALA A 421 -2.86 -24.35 15.60
CA ALA A 421 -2.14 -23.63 14.55
C ALA A 421 -3.15 -23.10 13.51
N SER A 422 -3.16 -21.79 13.28
CA SER A 422 -4.09 -21.14 12.37
C SER A 422 -3.35 -20.44 11.25
N VAL A 423 -3.71 -20.74 10.02
CA VAL A 423 -3.25 -20.13 8.78
C VAL A 423 -4.39 -19.31 8.20
N ILE A 424 -4.19 -18.02 8.02
CA ILE A 424 -5.19 -17.08 7.50
C ILE A 424 -4.71 -16.60 6.13
N LEU A 425 -5.48 -16.82 5.07
CA LEU A 425 -5.13 -16.49 3.70
C LEU A 425 -6.17 -15.53 3.08
N PRO A 426 -5.75 -14.57 2.23
CA PRO A 426 -6.68 -13.74 1.48
C PRO A 426 -7.41 -14.58 0.41
N THR A 427 -8.72 -14.32 0.25
CA THR A 427 -9.53 -14.95 -0.81
C THR A 427 -9.89 -13.96 -1.90
N TYR A 428 -10.11 -14.49 -3.10
CA TYR A 428 -10.46 -13.76 -4.31
C TYR A 428 -11.76 -14.35 -4.89
N PRO A 429 -12.52 -13.57 -5.67
CA PRO A 429 -13.72 -14.07 -6.32
C PRO A 429 -13.41 -15.30 -7.17
N SER A 430 -14.33 -16.28 -7.18
CA SER A 430 -14.21 -17.49 -7.99
C SER A 430 -14.11 -17.18 -9.48
N THR A 431 -13.37 -17.98 -10.24
CA THR A 431 -13.21 -17.83 -11.69
C THR A 431 -14.52 -18.08 -12.44
N HIS A 432 -15.47 -18.81 -11.83
CA HIS A 432 -16.76 -19.16 -12.44
C HIS A 432 -17.82 -18.03 -12.42
N THR A 433 -17.53 -16.88 -11.80
CA THR A 433 -18.53 -15.77 -11.70
C THR A 433 -18.43 -14.74 -12.82
N GLU A 434 -17.45 -14.81 -13.73
CA GLU A 434 -17.26 -13.84 -14.82
C GLU A 434 -18.09 -14.09 -16.09
N VAL A 435 -18.95 -15.11 -16.13
CA VAL A 435 -19.73 -15.48 -17.36
C VAL A 435 -21.20 -15.04 -17.29
N LYS A 436 -21.58 -14.17 -16.36
CA LYS A 436 -22.92 -13.57 -16.36
C LYS A 436 -22.87 -12.10 -15.97
N ARG A 437 -22.43 -11.24 -16.91
CA ARG A 437 -22.92 -9.85 -17.04
C ARG A 437 -22.61 -9.32 -18.43
#